data_2b0403a4900b337185895b70fd099ae5
#
_entry.id   2b0403a4900b337185895b70fd099ae5
#
_cell.length_a   1.000
_cell.length_b   1.000
_cell.length_c   1.000
_cell.angle_alpha   90.00
_cell.angle_beta   90.00
_cell.angle_gamma   90.00
#
_symmetry.space_group_name_H-M   'P 1'
#
loop_
_entity.id
_entity.type
_entity.pdbx_description
1 polymer ?
#
loop_
_entity_poly.entity_id
_entity_poly.type
_entity_poly.pdbx_seq_one_letter_code
_entity_poly.pdbx_strand_id
1 'polypeptide(L)'
;MQFDALLDLWVTTATTFLVLLFARALLHKAADLGRFTGFLGNYNVLPPAGLTIAAYGLITLEGLIVLLLVTPQLNQLGAALAIGVLFLYAAVIALNVARGHREIECGCGGPAMLLSYSLVLRNIAVATIALPLLLGGDSPISTTDTAVAVACGAILYLFYVVAEQLLANVNQADLQGSFQ
;
A
#
# COMPACT_ATOMS: atom_id res chain seq x y z
N MET A 1 -1.04 -31.34 -2.87
CA MET A 1 -1.05 -31.17 -4.36
C MET A 1 -2.00 -30.07 -4.83
N GLN A 2 -3.35 -30.13 -4.66
CA GLN A 2 -4.22 -29.01 -5.12
C GLN A 2 -4.11 -27.76 -4.27
N PHE A 3 -4.00 -27.89 -2.97
CA PHE A 3 -3.88 -26.74 -2.06
C PHE A 3 -2.55 -25.99 -2.28
N ASP A 4 -1.47 -26.69 -2.44
CA ASP A 4 -0.15 -26.10 -2.67
C ASP A 4 -0.12 -25.32 -3.98
N ALA A 5 -0.67 -25.90 -5.06
CA ALA A 5 -0.76 -25.20 -6.35
C ALA A 5 -1.62 -23.92 -6.28
N LEU A 6 -2.72 -23.94 -5.54
CA LEU A 6 -3.54 -22.73 -5.32
C LEU A 6 -2.82 -21.69 -4.47
N LEU A 7 -2.05 -22.12 -3.48
CA LEU A 7 -1.24 -21.22 -2.66
C LEU A 7 -0.15 -20.54 -3.51
N ASP A 8 0.56 -21.29 -4.36
CA ASP A 8 1.61 -20.77 -5.22
C ASP A 8 1.07 -19.75 -6.24
N LEU A 9 -0.11 -20.04 -6.83
CA LEU A 9 -0.81 -19.08 -7.71
C LEU A 9 -1.20 -17.81 -6.95
N TRP A 10 -1.72 -17.95 -5.74
CA TRP A 10 -2.09 -16.79 -4.90
C TRP A 10 -0.85 -15.97 -4.51
N VAL A 11 0.23 -16.61 -4.09
CA VAL A 11 1.50 -15.96 -3.74
C VAL A 11 2.00 -15.12 -4.91
N THR A 12 2.04 -15.68 -6.12
CA THR A 12 2.48 -14.94 -7.31
C THR A 12 1.55 -13.78 -7.65
N THR A 13 0.23 -13.98 -7.56
CA THR A 13 -0.80 -12.96 -7.79
C THR A 13 -0.66 -11.81 -6.80
N ALA A 14 -0.59 -12.11 -5.51
CA ALA A 14 -0.47 -11.12 -4.45
C ALA A 14 0.89 -10.40 -4.47
N THR A 15 1.97 -11.10 -4.80
CA THR A 15 3.30 -10.49 -5.01
C THR A 15 3.23 -9.44 -6.12
N THR A 16 2.66 -9.78 -7.27
CA THR A 16 2.52 -8.86 -8.40
C THR A 16 1.70 -7.63 -8.01
N PHE A 17 0.57 -7.84 -7.33
CA PHE A 17 -0.27 -6.76 -6.82
C PHE A 17 0.51 -5.82 -5.87
N LEU A 18 1.23 -6.38 -4.89
CA LEU A 18 2.00 -5.60 -3.91
C LEU A 18 3.17 -4.86 -4.55
N VAL A 19 3.88 -5.48 -5.49
CA VAL A 19 4.96 -4.83 -6.25
C VAL A 19 4.43 -3.59 -6.97
N LEU A 20 3.32 -3.70 -7.67
CA LEU A 20 2.70 -2.56 -8.38
C LEU A 20 2.23 -1.48 -7.40
N LEU A 21 1.65 -1.87 -6.28
CA LEU A 21 1.18 -0.95 -5.24
C LEU A 21 2.33 -0.14 -4.64
N PHE A 22 3.39 -0.83 -4.16
CA PHE A 22 4.52 -0.17 -3.52
C PHE A 22 5.40 0.58 -4.52
N ALA A 23 5.55 0.09 -5.76
CA ALA A 23 6.25 0.82 -6.81
C ALA A 23 5.54 2.15 -7.14
N ARG A 24 4.20 2.15 -7.26
CA ARG A 24 3.44 3.39 -7.44
C ARG A 24 3.61 4.34 -6.26
N ALA A 25 3.51 3.85 -5.02
CA ALA A 25 3.66 4.65 -3.81
C ALA A 25 5.07 5.27 -3.73
N LEU A 26 6.10 4.48 -3.98
CA LEU A 26 7.50 4.91 -4.08
C LEU A 26 7.68 6.02 -5.11
N LEU A 27 7.23 5.78 -6.35
CA LEU A 27 7.40 6.75 -7.45
C LEU A 27 6.69 8.06 -7.16
N HIS A 28 5.47 8.01 -6.62
CA HIS A 28 4.71 9.20 -6.27
C HIS A 28 5.41 10.05 -5.20
N LYS A 29 5.96 9.42 -4.15
CA LYS A 29 6.67 10.12 -3.08
C LYS A 29 8.03 10.64 -3.53
N ALA A 30 8.75 9.87 -4.35
CA ALA A 30 10.04 10.26 -4.88
C ALA A 30 9.94 11.40 -5.90
N ALA A 31 8.84 11.47 -6.65
CA ALA A 31 8.61 12.53 -7.65
C ALA A 31 8.44 13.92 -7.02
N ASP A 32 7.90 14.02 -5.80
CA ASP A 32 7.75 15.29 -5.07
C ASP A 32 8.00 15.09 -3.57
N LEU A 33 9.26 15.02 -3.23
CA LEU A 33 9.71 14.85 -1.84
C LEU A 33 9.26 16.02 -0.94
N GLY A 34 9.23 17.25 -1.48
CA GLY A 34 8.81 18.43 -0.73
C GLY A 34 7.34 18.33 -0.31
N ARG A 35 6.47 17.97 -1.23
CA ARG A 35 5.05 17.74 -0.96
C ARG A 35 4.84 16.58 0.01
N PHE A 36 5.56 15.48 -0.16
CA PHE A 36 5.47 14.34 0.75
C PHE A 36 5.92 14.68 2.17
N THR A 37 7.02 15.44 2.32
CA THR A 37 7.49 15.93 3.63
C THR A 37 6.44 16.86 4.27
N GLY A 38 5.76 17.68 3.48
CA GLY A 38 4.65 18.53 3.94
C GLY A 38 3.48 17.67 4.49
N PHE A 39 3.10 16.60 3.80
CA PHE A 39 2.08 15.67 4.31
C PHE A 39 2.48 15.07 5.65
N LEU A 40 3.73 14.58 5.78
CA LEU A 40 4.24 14.05 7.06
C LEU A 40 4.18 15.09 8.19
N GLY A 41 4.45 16.35 7.89
CA GLY A 41 4.33 17.44 8.86
C GLY A 41 2.91 17.63 9.38
N ASN A 42 1.91 17.54 8.50
CA ASN A 42 0.51 17.70 8.86
C ASN A 42 0.00 16.62 9.83
N TYR A 43 0.60 15.42 9.80
CA TYR A 43 0.24 14.34 10.74
C TYR A 43 0.60 14.64 12.20
N ASN A 44 1.47 15.62 12.47
CA ASN A 44 1.89 16.00 13.83
C ASN A 44 2.36 14.83 14.73
N VAL A 45 3.00 13.83 14.12
CA VAL A 45 3.55 12.65 14.83
C VAL A 45 5.05 12.79 15.08
N LEU A 46 5.73 13.59 14.24
CA LEU A 46 7.18 13.78 14.28
C LEU A 46 7.55 15.25 14.48
N PRO A 47 8.66 15.53 15.18
CA PRO A 47 9.19 16.89 15.24
C PRO A 47 9.68 17.35 13.85
N PRO A 48 9.67 18.67 13.56
CA PRO A 48 10.05 19.19 12.23
C PRO A 48 11.43 18.73 11.76
N ALA A 49 12.40 18.60 12.67
CA ALA A 49 13.74 18.15 12.35
C ALA A 49 13.82 16.69 11.86
N GLY A 50 12.81 15.86 12.19
CA GLY A 50 12.75 14.45 11.80
C GLY A 50 12.00 14.17 10.49
N LEU A 51 11.26 15.14 9.95
CA LEU A 51 10.37 14.95 8.81
C LEU A 51 11.10 14.50 7.54
N THR A 52 12.20 15.17 7.23
CA THR A 52 13.00 14.84 6.03
C THR A 52 13.62 13.45 6.13
N ILE A 53 14.14 13.10 7.31
CA ILE A 53 14.73 11.77 7.57
C ILE A 53 13.65 10.69 7.45
N ALA A 54 12.46 10.92 8.00
CA ALA A 54 11.32 10.00 7.91
C ALA A 54 10.85 9.84 6.45
N ALA A 55 10.81 10.93 5.67
CA ALA A 55 10.44 10.88 4.26
C ALA A 55 11.40 10.00 3.45
N TYR A 56 12.71 10.22 3.56
CA TYR A 56 13.71 9.37 2.92
C TYR A 56 13.65 7.92 3.43
N GLY A 57 13.48 7.73 4.73
CA GLY A 57 13.36 6.40 5.33
C GLY A 57 12.18 5.61 4.77
N LEU A 58 11.01 6.23 4.63
CA LEU A 58 9.81 5.59 4.06
C LEU A 58 10.00 5.27 2.57
N ILE A 59 10.56 6.20 1.78
CA ILE A 59 10.83 5.99 0.36
C ILE A 59 11.83 4.82 0.18
N THR A 60 12.91 4.81 0.96
CA THR A 60 13.90 3.73 0.92
C THR A 60 13.30 2.39 1.33
N LEU A 61 12.45 2.38 2.38
CA LEU A 61 11.77 1.18 2.86
C LEU A 61 10.80 0.63 1.80
N GLU A 62 10.01 1.48 1.14
CA GLU A 62 9.12 1.05 0.05
C GLU A 62 9.92 0.49 -1.14
N GLY A 63 11.04 1.12 -1.50
CA GLY A 63 11.94 0.59 -2.53
C GLY A 63 12.54 -0.76 -2.15
N LEU A 64 12.94 -0.92 -0.89
CA LEU A 64 13.46 -2.19 -0.37
C LEU A 64 12.36 -3.28 -0.40
N ILE A 65 11.13 -2.96 -0.02
CA ILE A 65 10.00 -3.90 -0.10
C ILE A 65 9.81 -4.39 -1.54
N VAL A 66 9.83 -3.49 -2.54
CA VAL A 66 9.70 -3.88 -3.95
C VAL A 66 10.83 -4.83 -4.36
N LEU A 67 12.09 -4.52 -4.01
CA LEU A 67 13.25 -5.36 -4.32
C LEU A 67 13.16 -6.75 -3.67
N LEU A 68 12.73 -6.81 -2.42
CA LEU A 68 12.58 -8.08 -1.70
C LEU A 68 11.44 -8.92 -2.27
N LEU A 69 10.31 -8.30 -2.63
CA LEU A 69 9.16 -8.99 -3.20
C LEU A 69 9.47 -9.63 -4.57
N VAL A 70 10.31 -8.98 -5.40
CA VAL A 70 10.69 -9.53 -6.72
C VAL A 70 11.82 -10.56 -6.63
N THR A 71 12.45 -10.71 -5.47
CA THR A 71 13.52 -11.69 -5.24
C THR A 71 12.92 -12.94 -4.61
N PRO A 72 12.83 -14.08 -5.32
CA PRO A 72 12.09 -15.26 -4.85
C PRO A 72 12.50 -15.74 -3.43
N GLN A 73 13.80 -15.73 -3.13
CA GLN A 73 14.33 -16.18 -1.83
C GLN A 73 14.03 -15.23 -0.68
N LEU A 74 13.66 -13.98 -0.97
CA LEU A 74 13.42 -12.91 0.01
C LEU A 74 11.97 -12.43 0.02
N ASN A 75 11.10 -13.08 -0.76
CA ASN A 75 9.70 -12.69 -0.94
C ASN A 75 8.93 -12.66 0.40
N GLN A 76 9.13 -13.63 1.28
CA GLN A 76 8.52 -13.68 2.61
C GLN A 76 8.95 -12.49 3.48
N LEU A 77 10.24 -12.10 3.43
CA LEU A 77 10.73 -10.92 4.15
C LEU A 77 10.12 -9.65 3.57
N GLY A 78 10.03 -9.55 2.23
CA GLY A 78 9.35 -8.46 1.54
C GLY A 78 7.88 -8.35 1.96
N ALA A 79 7.17 -9.47 2.04
CA ALA A 79 5.78 -9.52 2.49
C ALA A 79 5.63 -9.08 3.95
N ALA A 80 6.51 -9.56 4.85
CA ALA A 80 6.48 -9.16 6.26
C ALA A 80 6.69 -7.66 6.44
N LEU A 81 7.65 -7.07 5.72
CA LEU A 81 7.88 -5.63 5.74
C LEU A 81 6.71 -4.85 5.13
N ALA A 82 6.12 -5.32 4.02
CA ALA A 82 4.94 -4.72 3.41
C ALA A 82 3.76 -4.67 4.38
N ILE A 83 3.47 -5.79 5.05
CA ILE A 83 2.44 -5.89 6.09
C ILE A 83 2.73 -4.90 7.23
N GLY A 84 3.96 -4.86 7.72
CA GLY A 84 4.37 -3.94 8.78
C GLY A 84 4.16 -2.47 8.41
N VAL A 85 4.54 -2.07 7.19
CA VAL A 85 4.34 -0.69 6.69
C VAL A 85 2.85 -0.37 6.51
N LEU A 86 2.04 -1.31 6.00
CA LEU A 86 0.60 -1.12 5.85
C LEU A 86 -0.10 -0.93 7.21
N PHE A 87 0.29 -1.70 8.22
CA PHE A 87 -0.20 -1.51 9.59
C PHE A 87 0.29 -0.19 10.21
N LEU A 88 1.53 0.21 9.95
CA LEU A 88 2.04 1.52 10.39
C LEU A 88 1.20 2.65 9.78
N TYR A 89 0.92 2.60 8.47
CA TYR A 89 0.06 3.59 7.82
C TYR A 89 -1.36 3.57 8.40
N ALA A 90 -1.95 2.39 8.58
CA ALA A 90 -3.28 2.26 9.18
C ALA A 90 -3.32 2.86 10.60
N ALA A 91 -2.31 2.60 11.43
CA ALA A 91 -2.22 3.11 12.80
C ALA A 91 -2.08 4.64 12.84
N VAL A 92 -1.20 5.22 12.00
CA VAL A 92 -0.99 6.67 11.95
C VAL A 92 -2.24 7.39 11.43
N ILE A 93 -2.92 6.83 10.41
CA ILE A 93 -4.19 7.36 9.91
C ILE A 93 -5.26 7.29 11.00
N ALA A 94 -5.45 6.12 11.65
CA ALA A 94 -6.44 5.92 12.69
C ALA A 94 -6.23 6.88 13.86
N LEU A 95 -4.97 7.09 14.27
CA LEU A 95 -4.61 8.02 15.34
C LEU A 95 -5.04 9.47 15.00
N ASN A 96 -4.78 9.92 13.77
CA ASN A 96 -5.14 11.28 13.36
C ASN A 96 -6.65 11.44 13.18
N VAL A 97 -7.34 10.44 12.63
CA VAL A 97 -8.81 10.44 12.54
C VAL A 97 -9.44 10.50 13.94
N ALA A 98 -8.90 9.73 14.91
CA ALA A 98 -9.37 9.75 16.29
C ALA A 98 -9.11 11.10 17.01
N ARG A 99 -8.04 11.81 16.63
CA ARG A 99 -7.74 13.18 17.10
C ARG A 99 -8.59 14.26 16.45
N GLY A 100 -9.44 13.91 15.47
CA GLY A 100 -10.29 14.87 14.74
C GLY A 100 -9.60 15.53 13.54
N HIS A 101 -8.36 15.20 13.24
CA HIS A 101 -7.59 15.75 12.11
C HIS A 101 -7.99 15.06 10.79
N ARG A 102 -9.20 15.30 10.32
CA ARG A 102 -9.75 14.67 9.11
C ARG A 102 -9.48 15.47 7.83
N GLU A 103 -9.05 16.73 7.96
CA GLU A 103 -8.80 17.63 6.82
C GLU A 103 -7.40 17.46 6.20
N ILE A 104 -6.63 16.48 6.68
CA ILE A 104 -5.27 16.19 6.21
C ILE A 104 -5.35 15.24 5.02
N GLU A 105 -4.61 15.52 3.95
CA GLU A 105 -4.43 14.58 2.84
C GLU A 105 -3.56 13.39 3.26
N CYS A 106 -3.95 12.17 2.84
CA CYS A 106 -3.25 10.95 3.21
C CYS A 106 -1.78 10.90 2.76
N GLY A 107 -1.45 11.42 1.58
CA GLY A 107 -0.08 11.31 1.02
C GLY A 107 0.35 9.87 0.68
N CYS A 108 -0.59 8.93 0.59
CA CYS A 108 -0.32 7.50 0.40
C CYS A 108 0.03 7.10 -1.05
N GLY A 109 0.22 8.07 -1.98
CA GLY A 109 0.58 7.80 -3.38
C GLY A 109 -0.61 7.54 -4.32
N GLY A 110 -1.84 7.79 -3.86
CA GLY A 110 -3.08 7.75 -4.64
C GLY A 110 -3.64 9.14 -4.96
N PRO A 111 -4.92 9.21 -5.39
CA PRO A 111 -5.63 10.48 -5.52
C PRO A 111 -5.69 11.20 -4.17
N ALA A 112 -5.83 12.53 -4.20
CA ALA A 112 -5.97 13.32 -2.99
C ALA A 112 -7.21 12.87 -2.20
N MET A 113 -7.00 12.26 -1.04
CA MET A 113 -8.04 11.79 -0.15
C MET A 113 -7.78 12.30 1.26
N LEU A 114 -8.82 12.80 1.90
CA LEU A 114 -8.78 13.18 3.30
C LEU A 114 -8.75 11.95 4.22
N LEU A 115 -8.15 12.11 5.40
CA LEU A 115 -8.06 11.02 6.37
C LEU A 115 -9.44 10.54 6.80
N SER A 116 -9.65 9.23 6.68
CA SER A 116 -10.90 8.56 7.03
C SER A 116 -10.67 7.11 7.45
N TYR A 117 -11.63 6.52 8.14
CA TYR A 117 -11.55 5.10 8.49
C TYR A 117 -11.58 4.17 7.28
N SER A 118 -12.08 4.63 6.12
CA SER A 118 -12.00 3.86 4.88
C SER A 118 -10.56 3.62 4.43
N LEU A 119 -9.65 4.58 4.66
CA LEU A 119 -8.21 4.42 4.40
C LEU A 119 -7.55 3.42 5.35
N VAL A 120 -7.99 3.39 6.62
CA VAL A 120 -7.53 2.39 7.59
C VAL A 120 -7.95 0.99 7.12
N LEU A 121 -9.24 0.82 6.79
CA LEU A 121 -9.78 -0.45 6.30
C LEU A 121 -9.07 -0.91 5.01
N ARG A 122 -8.80 0.01 4.09
CA ARG A 122 -8.03 -0.26 2.87
C ARG A 122 -6.65 -0.85 3.16
N ASN A 123 -5.87 -0.23 4.06
CA ASN A 123 -4.54 -0.74 4.41
C ASN A 123 -4.61 -2.12 5.08
N ILE A 124 -5.61 -2.35 5.95
CA ILE A 124 -5.85 -3.65 6.58
C ILE A 124 -6.23 -4.71 5.53
N ALA A 125 -7.11 -4.38 4.59
CA ALA A 125 -7.51 -5.29 3.52
C ALA A 125 -6.31 -5.69 2.64
N VAL A 126 -5.46 -4.73 2.26
CA VAL A 126 -4.24 -5.01 1.49
C VAL A 126 -3.26 -5.86 2.31
N ALA A 127 -3.09 -5.59 3.61
CA ALA A 127 -2.27 -6.41 4.49
C ALA A 127 -2.79 -7.86 4.58
N THR A 128 -4.11 -8.04 4.60
CA THR A 128 -4.74 -9.38 4.60
C THR A 128 -4.46 -10.15 3.31
N ILE A 129 -4.46 -9.48 2.15
CA ILE A 129 -4.07 -10.07 0.86
C ILE A 129 -2.62 -10.56 0.89
N ALA A 130 -1.75 -9.88 1.63
CA ALA A 130 -0.34 -10.21 1.75
C ALA A 130 -0.05 -11.39 2.72
N LEU A 131 -0.95 -11.72 3.66
CA LEU A 131 -0.72 -12.73 4.69
C LEU A 131 -0.29 -14.12 4.13
N PRO A 132 -0.93 -14.67 3.08
CA PRO A 132 -0.53 -15.97 2.55
C PRO A 132 0.92 -16.04 2.05
N LEU A 133 1.53 -14.89 1.67
CA LEU A 133 2.93 -14.84 1.25
C LEU A 133 3.89 -15.23 2.39
N LEU A 134 3.48 -15.07 3.65
CA LEU A 134 4.27 -15.47 4.81
C LEU A 134 4.38 -17.00 4.95
N LEU A 135 3.45 -17.75 4.35
CA LEU A 135 3.49 -19.20 4.33
C LEU A 135 4.50 -19.76 3.32
N GLY A 136 4.94 -18.89 2.40
CA GLY A 136 5.78 -19.27 1.28
C GLY A 136 5.00 -19.99 0.18
N GLY A 137 5.61 -20.05 -0.98
CA GLY A 137 5.18 -20.86 -2.12
C GLY A 137 6.46 -21.38 -2.74
N ASP A 138 6.85 -22.60 -2.38
CA ASP A 138 8.17 -23.17 -2.75
C ASP A 138 8.07 -24.10 -3.97
N SER A 139 6.85 -24.32 -4.48
CA SER A 139 6.65 -25.23 -5.61
C SER A 139 6.85 -24.51 -6.94
N PRO A 140 7.64 -25.07 -7.85
CA PRO A 140 7.80 -24.49 -9.17
C PRO A 140 6.48 -24.59 -9.95
N ILE A 141 5.83 -23.44 -10.17
CA ILE A 141 4.64 -23.34 -11.04
C ILE A 141 5.07 -23.29 -12.50
N SER A 142 4.21 -23.78 -13.40
CA SER A 142 4.49 -23.74 -14.84
C SER A 142 4.60 -22.29 -15.35
N THR A 143 5.29 -22.06 -16.45
CA THR A 143 5.40 -20.73 -17.09
C THR A 143 4.03 -20.16 -17.42
N THR A 144 3.09 -21.01 -17.84
CA THR A 144 1.72 -20.61 -18.14
C THR A 144 0.99 -20.14 -16.88
N ASP A 145 1.09 -20.89 -15.79
CA ASP A 145 0.45 -20.56 -14.52
C ASP A 145 1.04 -19.25 -13.93
N THR A 146 2.36 -19.06 -14.05
CA THR A 146 3.02 -17.82 -13.67
C THR A 146 2.47 -16.63 -14.46
N ALA A 147 2.34 -16.75 -15.79
CA ALA A 147 1.81 -15.69 -16.62
C ALA A 147 0.35 -15.35 -16.25
N VAL A 148 -0.48 -16.36 -15.99
CA VAL A 148 -1.86 -16.16 -15.53
C VAL A 148 -1.89 -15.47 -14.16
N ALA A 149 -1.09 -15.91 -13.20
CA ALA A 149 -1.03 -15.32 -11.87
C ALA A 149 -0.56 -13.84 -11.89
N VAL A 150 0.44 -13.52 -12.72
CA VAL A 150 0.90 -12.14 -12.93
C VAL A 150 -0.23 -11.29 -13.55
N ALA A 151 -0.93 -11.82 -14.56
CA ALA A 151 -2.07 -11.10 -15.16
C ALA A 151 -3.18 -10.87 -14.13
N CYS A 152 -3.50 -11.85 -13.29
CA CYS A 152 -4.48 -11.71 -12.21
C CYS A 152 -4.05 -10.63 -11.19
N GLY A 153 -2.76 -10.60 -10.81
CA GLY A 153 -2.23 -9.58 -9.92
C GLY A 153 -2.31 -8.16 -10.49
N ALA A 154 -2.02 -8.01 -11.77
CA ALA A 154 -2.17 -6.74 -12.48
C ALA A 154 -3.64 -6.30 -12.57
N ILE A 155 -4.56 -7.21 -12.85
CA ILE A 155 -6.01 -6.93 -12.88
C ILE A 155 -6.50 -6.54 -11.48
N LEU A 156 -6.09 -7.24 -10.44
CA LEU A 156 -6.41 -6.90 -9.05
C LEU A 156 -5.93 -5.49 -8.69
N TYR A 157 -4.72 -5.13 -9.14
CA TYR A 157 -4.19 -3.78 -8.98
C TYR A 157 -5.01 -2.72 -9.71
N LEU A 158 -5.48 -2.99 -10.94
CA LEU A 158 -6.36 -2.08 -11.67
C LEU A 158 -7.69 -1.88 -10.95
N PHE A 159 -8.31 -2.94 -10.44
CA PHE A 159 -9.51 -2.84 -9.61
C PHE A 159 -9.27 -2.00 -8.35
N TYR A 160 -8.13 -2.20 -7.70
CA TYR A 160 -7.73 -1.39 -6.55
C TYR A 160 -7.63 0.10 -6.91
N VAL A 161 -6.98 0.46 -8.02
CA VAL A 161 -6.85 1.84 -8.47
C VAL A 161 -8.22 2.47 -8.78
N VAL A 162 -9.12 1.72 -9.43
CA VAL A 162 -10.48 2.18 -9.70
C VAL A 162 -11.25 2.40 -8.38
N ALA A 163 -11.16 1.45 -7.45
CA ALA A 163 -11.81 1.58 -6.14
C ALA A 163 -11.27 2.80 -5.35
N GLU A 164 -9.95 3.04 -5.38
CA GLU A 164 -9.37 4.27 -4.80
C GLU A 164 -9.96 5.54 -5.42
N GLN A 165 -10.09 5.57 -6.75
CA GLN A 165 -10.63 6.74 -7.45
C GLN A 165 -12.11 6.97 -7.11
N LEU A 166 -12.90 5.91 -7.01
CA LEU A 166 -14.29 6.01 -6.61
C LEU A 166 -14.42 6.53 -5.17
N LEU A 167 -13.61 6.01 -4.24
CA LEU A 167 -13.59 6.49 -2.86
C LEU A 167 -13.18 7.96 -2.76
N ALA A 168 -12.21 8.41 -3.56
CA ALA A 168 -11.80 9.80 -3.61
C ALA A 168 -12.93 10.71 -4.11
N ASN A 169 -13.65 10.29 -5.15
CA ASN A 169 -14.77 11.05 -5.72
C ASN A 169 -15.93 11.17 -4.70
N VAL A 170 -16.28 10.10 -3.99
CA VAL A 170 -17.30 10.12 -2.93
C VAL A 170 -16.88 11.07 -1.82
N ASN A 171 -15.64 10.99 -1.36
CA ASN A 171 -15.11 11.85 -0.30
C ASN A 171 -15.17 13.36 -0.68
N GLN A 172 -14.91 13.69 -1.95
CA GLN A 172 -15.00 15.06 -2.44
C GLN A 172 -16.46 15.54 -2.56
N ALA A 173 -17.38 14.66 -2.98
CA ALA A 173 -18.80 14.99 -3.08
C ALA A 173 -19.42 15.30 -1.70
N ASP A 174 -19.09 14.54 -0.67
CA ASP A 174 -19.55 14.76 0.70
C ASP A 174 -19.09 16.12 1.25
N LEU A 175 -17.87 16.54 0.91
CA LEU A 175 -17.36 17.85 1.30
C LEU A 175 -18.13 18.99 0.64
N GLN A 176 -18.45 18.88 -0.65
CA GLN A 176 -19.21 19.90 -1.37
C GLN A 176 -20.67 20.01 -0.88
N GLY A 177 -21.27 18.88 -0.49
CA GLY A 177 -22.64 18.84 0.07
C GLY A 177 -22.75 19.46 1.48
N SER A 178 -21.68 19.50 2.24
CA SER A 178 -21.65 20.08 3.60
C SER A 178 -21.55 21.62 3.62
N PHE A 179 -21.30 22.26 2.47
CA PHE A 179 -21.21 23.72 2.33
C PHE A 179 -22.48 24.36 1.70
N GLN A 180 -23.51 23.56 1.41
CA GLN A 180 -24.83 24.03 0.96
C GLN A 180 -25.86 23.97 2.09
#